data_f6fda6b17902a1aa7aa082d4a38a0072
#
_entry.id   f6fda6b17902a1aa7aa082d4a38a0072
#
_cell.length_a   1.000
_cell.length_b   1.000
_cell.length_c   1.000
_cell.angle_alpha   90.00
_cell.angle_beta   90.00
_cell.angle_gamma   90.00
#
_symmetry.space_group_name_H-M   'P 1'
#
loop_
_entity.id
_entity.type
_entity.pdbx_description
1 polymer ?
#
loop_
_entity_poly.entity_id
_entity_poly.type
_entity_poly.pdbx_seq_one_letter_code
_entity_poly.pdbx_strand_id
1 'polypeptide(L)'
;FLKRMADVTEIKSWKYIGDDIDENDDPEHINLKQVPKHTLVYEIIGPMFFAAADKFLEISTGPDTRVLIIRMRGVPAMDMTALRSLKKIHTLCKKKGITLILSHVKEQPLHMMEKAGFADEVGRENFCANIDASIARAQEIELG
;
A
#
# COMPACT_ATOMS: atom_id res chain seq x y z
N PHE A 1 -0.52 10.64 -15.92
CA PHE A 1 -1.72 11.05 -15.22
C PHE A 1 -1.59 10.96 -13.71
N LEU A 2 -1.19 9.82 -13.20
CA LEU A 2 -1.02 9.68 -11.77
C LEU A 2 0.01 10.66 -11.25
N LYS A 3 1.02 10.89 -12.04
CA LYS A 3 2.03 11.85 -11.67
C LYS A 3 1.47 13.25 -11.58
N ARG A 4 0.51 13.56 -12.44
CA ARG A 4 -0.07 14.87 -12.40
C ARG A 4 -0.88 15.07 -11.15
N MET A 5 -1.52 14.03 -10.69
CA MET A 5 -2.26 14.10 -9.46
C MET A 5 -1.35 14.22 -8.27
N ALA A 6 -0.09 14.01 -8.48
CA ALA A 6 0.90 14.14 -7.43
C ALA A 6 1.00 15.56 -6.89
N ASP A 7 0.39 16.52 -7.54
CA ASP A 7 0.29 17.84 -6.93
C ASP A 7 -0.43 17.72 -5.60
N VAL A 8 -1.31 16.76 -5.48
CA VAL A 8 -2.07 16.52 -4.27
C VAL A 8 -1.65 15.22 -3.63
N THR A 9 -1.48 14.18 -4.44
CA THR A 9 -1.18 12.84 -3.98
C THR A 9 -0.30 12.15 -5.00
N GLU A 10 0.70 11.47 -4.52
CA GLU A 10 1.59 10.73 -5.39
C GLU A 10 1.51 9.25 -5.07
N ILE A 11 1.37 8.43 -6.10
CA ILE A 11 1.35 6.97 -5.96
C ILE A 11 2.51 6.40 -6.74
N LYS A 12 3.35 5.63 -6.07
CA LYS A 12 4.52 5.04 -6.70
C LYS A 12 4.49 3.54 -6.57
N SER A 13 4.86 2.87 -7.65
CA SER A 13 5.03 1.43 -7.64
C SER A 13 6.52 1.15 -7.56
N TRP A 14 6.98 0.76 -6.40
CA TRP A 14 8.41 0.57 -6.17
C TRP A 14 8.99 -0.54 -7.02
N LYS A 15 8.17 -1.53 -7.32
CA LYS A 15 8.65 -2.66 -8.10
C LYS A 15 9.03 -2.28 -9.52
N TYR A 16 8.40 -1.23 -10.04
CA TYR A 16 8.61 -0.86 -11.42
C TYR A 16 9.33 0.46 -11.63
N ILE A 17 9.58 1.19 -10.57
CA ILE A 17 10.23 2.49 -10.67
C ILE A 17 11.52 2.47 -9.89
N GLY A 18 12.25 1.46 -10.05
CA GLY A 18 13.36 1.22 -9.17
C GLY A 18 14.54 2.17 -9.25
N ASP A 19 14.63 2.98 -10.24
CA ASP A 19 15.79 3.82 -10.34
C ASP A 19 15.57 5.23 -10.00
N ASP A 20 14.54 5.53 -9.31
CA ASP A 20 14.30 6.85 -8.87
C ASP A 20 15.36 7.18 -7.86
N ILE A 21 16.15 8.16 -8.16
CA ILE A 21 17.28 8.37 -7.36
C ILE A 21 17.14 9.36 -6.28
N ASP A 22 16.17 10.15 -6.29
CA ASP A 22 16.01 11.15 -5.27
C ASP A 22 15.81 10.55 -3.90
N GLU A 23 15.56 9.29 -3.89
CA GLU A 23 15.29 8.59 -2.66
C GLU A 23 16.55 8.27 -1.91
N ASN A 24 17.66 8.64 -2.44
CA ASN A 24 18.93 8.36 -1.77
C ASN A 24 18.98 8.93 -0.37
N ASP A 25 18.21 9.97 -0.12
CA ASP A 25 18.22 10.58 1.20
C ASP A 25 17.26 9.90 2.15
N ASP A 26 16.51 8.94 1.68
CA ASP A 26 15.51 8.25 2.51
C ASP A 26 16.04 6.87 2.88
N PRO A 27 16.47 6.65 4.13
CA PRO A 27 17.01 5.36 4.51
C PRO A 27 15.96 4.25 4.51
N GLU A 28 14.70 4.62 4.43
CA GLU A 28 13.61 3.64 4.37
C GLU A 28 13.10 3.43 2.96
N HIS A 29 13.81 3.92 1.96
CA HIS A 29 13.34 3.78 0.58
C HIS A 29 13.34 2.32 0.15
N ILE A 30 12.27 1.94 -0.54
CA ILE A 30 12.07 0.54 -0.90
C ILE A 30 13.15 -0.01 -1.81
N ASN A 31 13.81 0.83 -2.61
CA ASN A 31 14.88 0.38 -3.48
C ASN A 31 16.06 -0.19 -2.69
N LEU A 32 16.14 0.11 -1.40
CA LEU A 32 17.16 -0.44 -0.54
C LEU A 32 16.74 -1.78 0.07
N LYS A 33 15.55 -2.25 -0.26
CA LYS A 33 14.99 -3.45 0.34
C LYS A 33 14.81 -4.52 -0.71
N GLN A 34 14.81 -5.77 -0.26
CA GLN A 34 14.53 -6.88 -1.16
C GLN A 34 13.08 -7.28 -1.01
N VAL A 35 12.32 -7.06 -2.09
CA VAL A 35 10.88 -7.35 -2.09
C VAL A 35 10.66 -8.75 -2.66
N PRO A 36 9.85 -9.57 -2.00
CA PRO A 36 9.57 -10.91 -2.53
C PRO A 36 9.00 -10.86 -3.95
N LYS A 37 9.19 -11.95 -4.66
CA LYS A 37 8.94 -12.00 -6.11
C LYS A 37 7.51 -11.68 -6.50
N HIS A 38 6.54 -12.13 -5.70
CA HIS A 38 5.13 -11.96 -6.04
C HIS A 38 4.46 -10.89 -5.19
N THR A 39 5.25 -9.94 -4.71
CA THR A 39 4.77 -8.84 -3.88
C THR A 39 4.96 -7.52 -4.60
N LEU A 40 3.91 -6.72 -4.61
CA LEU A 40 3.99 -5.35 -5.11
C LEU A 40 3.97 -4.41 -3.93
N VAL A 41 4.74 -3.33 -4.02
CA VAL A 41 4.76 -2.29 -2.99
C VAL A 41 4.42 -0.96 -3.64
N TYR A 42 3.41 -0.30 -3.09
CA TYR A 42 3.06 1.03 -3.52
C TYR A 42 3.12 1.96 -2.33
N GLU A 43 3.52 3.19 -2.57
CA GLU A 43 3.50 4.21 -1.53
C GLU A 43 2.53 5.31 -1.93
N ILE A 44 1.65 5.67 -1.00
CA ILE A 44 0.71 6.75 -1.19
C ILE A 44 1.16 7.90 -0.31
N ILE A 45 1.30 9.08 -0.90
CA ILE A 45 1.82 10.24 -0.20
C ILE A 45 0.79 11.36 -0.27
N GLY A 46 0.59 12.00 0.85
CA GLY A 46 -0.30 13.16 0.92
C GLY A 46 -1.68 12.79 1.42
N PRO A 47 -2.52 13.79 1.52
CA PRO A 47 -3.86 13.58 2.07
C PRO A 47 -4.71 12.89 1.06
N MET A 48 -4.60 12.10 0.43
CA MET A 48 -4.95 11.30 -0.36
C MET A 48 -6.01 11.01 -1.02
N PHE A 49 -5.80 10.72 -1.98
CA PHE A 49 -6.71 10.58 -2.98
C PHE A 49 -6.53 9.21 -3.58
N PHE A 50 -7.33 8.34 -3.13
CA PHE A 50 -7.23 6.96 -3.56
C PHE A 50 -8.03 6.66 -4.81
N ALA A 51 -8.80 7.63 -5.32
CA ALA A 51 -9.75 7.35 -6.40
C ALA A 51 -9.10 6.83 -7.68
N ALA A 52 -7.87 7.26 -7.94
CA ALA A 52 -7.16 6.76 -9.12
C ALA A 52 -6.35 5.50 -8.80
N ALA A 53 -6.20 5.19 -7.52
CA ALA A 53 -5.35 4.09 -7.12
C ALA A 53 -5.96 2.74 -7.45
N ASP A 54 -7.27 2.59 -7.24
CA ASP A 54 -7.89 1.30 -7.48
C ASP A 54 -7.79 0.90 -8.95
N LYS A 55 -7.98 1.84 -9.87
CA LYS A 55 -7.82 1.55 -11.29
C LYS A 55 -6.39 1.22 -11.65
N PHE A 56 -5.46 1.97 -11.10
CA PHE A 56 -4.05 1.74 -11.37
C PHE A 56 -3.64 0.35 -10.89
N LEU A 57 -4.10 -0.04 -9.71
CA LEU A 57 -3.78 -1.34 -9.18
C LEU A 57 -4.44 -2.46 -9.96
N GLU A 58 -5.64 -2.22 -10.47
CA GLU A 58 -6.33 -3.19 -11.29
C GLU A 58 -5.52 -3.53 -12.53
N ILE A 59 -4.87 -2.53 -13.11
CA ILE A 59 -4.07 -2.73 -14.30
C ILE A 59 -2.71 -3.33 -13.95
N SER A 60 -2.14 -2.92 -12.82
CA SER A 60 -0.77 -3.26 -12.49
C SER A 60 -0.58 -4.62 -11.84
N THR A 61 -1.63 -5.13 -11.18
CA THR A 61 -1.50 -6.45 -10.55
C THR A 61 -1.63 -7.52 -11.61
N GLY A 62 -0.66 -8.41 -11.67
CA GLY A 62 -0.67 -9.49 -12.62
C GLY A 62 -1.20 -10.77 -12.02
N PRO A 63 -1.29 -11.85 -12.81
CA PRO A 63 -1.81 -13.11 -12.31
C PRO A 63 -0.92 -13.75 -11.24
N ASP A 64 0.35 -13.35 -11.20
CA ASP A 64 1.28 -13.93 -10.24
C ASP A 64 1.37 -13.13 -8.95
N THR A 65 0.68 -12.01 -8.83
CA THR A 65 0.74 -11.19 -7.62
C THR A 65 0.01 -11.87 -6.49
N ARG A 66 0.67 -12.03 -5.36
CA ARG A 66 0.08 -12.65 -4.18
C ARG A 66 -0.06 -11.69 -3.01
N VAL A 67 0.74 -10.63 -2.98
CA VAL A 67 0.74 -9.69 -1.87
C VAL A 67 0.83 -8.28 -2.42
N LEU A 68 0.05 -7.39 -1.84
CA LEU A 68 0.13 -5.97 -2.14
C LEU A 68 0.38 -5.23 -0.84
N ILE A 69 1.51 -4.54 -0.77
CA ILE A 69 1.83 -3.69 0.37
C ILE A 69 1.56 -2.25 -0.02
N ILE A 70 0.72 -1.58 0.74
CA ILE A 70 0.51 -0.15 0.57
C ILE A 70 1.19 0.56 1.72
N ARG A 71 2.18 1.35 1.40
CA ARG A 71 2.97 2.09 2.37
C ARG A 71 2.29 3.43 2.63
N MET A 72 1.88 3.66 3.86
CA MET A 72 1.06 4.81 4.21
C MET A 72 1.75 5.79 5.15
N ARG A 73 3.08 5.71 5.24
CA ARG A 73 3.82 6.60 6.16
C ARG A 73 3.64 8.08 5.81
N GLY A 74 3.29 8.38 4.57
CA GLY A 74 3.09 9.77 4.13
C GLY A 74 1.64 10.21 4.14
N VAL A 75 0.74 9.46 4.79
CA VAL A 75 -0.68 9.79 4.86
C VAL A 75 -1.05 10.12 6.29
N PRO A 76 -0.96 11.41 6.68
CA PRO A 76 -1.23 11.78 8.08
C PRO A 76 -2.71 11.73 8.44
N ALA A 77 -3.58 11.86 7.47
CA ALA A 77 -5.02 11.87 7.73
C ALA A 77 -5.76 11.36 6.51
N MET A 78 -6.93 10.79 6.72
CA MET A 78 -7.78 10.36 5.63
C MET A 78 -9.23 10.68 5.96
N ASP A 79 -10.05 10.84 4.93
CA ASP A 79 -11.47 11.09 5.09
C ASP A 79 -12.26 9.85 4.66
N MET A 80 -13.59 9.96 4.71
CA MET A 80 -14.45 8.82 4.37
C MET A 80 -14.31 8.42 2.91
N THR A 81 -14.06 9.36 2.03
CA THR A 81 -13.87 9.05 0.62
C THR A 81 -12.62 8.19 0.42
N ALA A 82 -11.54 8.56 1.10
CA ALA A 82 -10.31 7.79 1.03
C ALA A 82 -10.51 6.40 1.61
N LEU A 83 -11.21 6.30 2.73
CA LEU A 83 -11.48 5.01 3.34
C LEU A 83 -12.30 4.12 2.40
N ARG A 84 -13.29 4.71 1.73
CA ARG A 84 -14.13 3.97 0.81
C ARG A 84 -13.31 3.44 -0.37
N SER A 85 -12.39 4.25 -0.86
CA SER A 85 -11.51 3.81 -1.95
C SER A 85 -10.58 2.69 -1.48
N LEU A 86 -10.08 2.79 -0.26
CA LEU A 86 -9.22 1.75 0.27
C LEU A 86 -9.98 0.44 0.43
N LYS A 87 -11.25 0.52 0.81
CA LYS A 87 -12.10 -0.67 0.88
C LYS A 87 -12.28 -1.32 -0.48
N LYS A 88 -12.38 -0.50 -1.54
CA LYS A 88 -12.47 -1.03 -2.90
C LYS A 88 -11.20 -1.77 -3.28
N ILE A 89 -10.05 -1.22 -2.90
CA ILE A 89 -8.77 -1.87 -3.16
C ILE A 89 -8.74 -3.23 -2.47
N HIS A 90 -9.20 -3.28 -1.22
CA HIS A 90 -9.22 -4.53 -0.47
C HIS A 90 -10.14 -5.55 -1.13
N THR A 91 -11.31 -5.12 -1.58
CA THR A 91 -12.24 -6.00 -2.27
C THR A 91 -11.62 -6.57 -3.54
N LEU A 92 -10.92 -5.71 -4.30
CA LEU A 92 -10.25 -6.14 -5.51
C LEU A 92 -9.17 -7.17 -5.20
N CYS A 93 -8.40 -6.92 -4.15
CA CYS A 93 -7.37 -7.86 -3.74
C CYS A 93 -7.96 -9.21 -3.37
N LYS A 94 -9.06 -9.22 -2.62
CA LYS A 94 -9.71 -10.47 -2.25
C LYS A 94 -10.18 -11.24 -3.48
N LYS A 95 -10.72 -10.54 -4.46
CA LYS A 95 -11.17 -11.18 -5.69
C LYS A 95 -10.02 -11.83 -6.44
N LYS A 96 -8.84 -11.25 -6.36
CA LYS A 96 -7.68 -11.75 -7.10
C LYS A 96 -6.80 -12.69 -6.27
N GLY A 97 -7.20 -12.98 -5.05
CA GLY A 97 -6.39 -13.83 -4.18
C GLY A 97 -5.14 -13.14 -3.67
N ILE A 98 -5.16 -11.82 -3.57
CA ILE A 98 -4.03 -11.02 -3.12
C ILE A 98 -4.26 -10.63 -1.67
N THR A 99 -3.24 -10.81 -0.83
CA THR A 99 -3.31 -10.34 0.55
C THR A 99 -2.85 -8.89 0.60
N LEU A 100 -3.69 -8.05 1.19
CA LEU A 100 -3.37 -6.62 1.35
C LEU A 100 -2.66 -6.42 2.68
N ILE A 101 -1.51 -5.78 2.65
CA ILE A 101 -0.77 -5.38 3.84
C ILE A 101 -0.70 -3.86 3.86
N LEU A 102 -1.02 -3.27 5.01
CA LEU A 102 -0.94 -1.83 5.19
C LEU A 102 0.23 -1.52 6.09
N SER A 103 1.17 -0.72 5.58
CA SER A 103 2.43 -0.46 6.25
C SER A 103 2.47 0.95 6.80
N HIS A 104 2.87 1.07 8.06
CA HIS A 104 3.10 2.36 8.72
C HIS A 104 1.86 3.23 8.67
N VAL A 105 0.72 2.69 9.09
CA VAL A 105 -0.53 3.43 9.14
C VAL A 105 -0.49 4.35 10.33
N LYS A 106 -0.72 5.63 10.10
CA LYS A 106 -0.64 6.63 11.15
C LYS A 106 -1.91 6.62 12.00
N GLU A 107 -1.87 7.40 13.08
CA GLU A 107 -2.89 7.31 14.11
C GLU A 107 -4.29 7.61 13.63
N GLN A 108 -4.46 8.71 12.90
CA GLN A 108 -5.80 9.09 12.46
C GLN A 108 -6.36 8.10 11.45
N PRO A 109 -5.61 7.72 10.40
CA PRO A 109 -6.12 6.69 9.48
C PRO A 109 -6.43 5.38 10.19
N LEU A 110 -5.58 4.95 11.11
CA LEU A 110 -5.82 3.71 11.82
C LEU A 110 -7.09 3.78 12.66
N HIS A 111 -7.29 4.87 13.38
CA HIS A 111 -8.48 5.05 14.18
C HIS A 111 -9.74 4.98 13.33
N MET A 112 -9.68 5.60 12.17
CA MET A 112 -10.80 5.60 11.25
C MET A 112 -11.10 4.20 10.74
N MET A 113 -10.05 3.45 10.40
CA MET A 113 -10.21 2.08 9.94
C MET A 113 -10.77 1.17 11.03
N GLU A 114 -10.31 1.36 12.26
CA GLU A 114 -10.79 0.57 13.38
C GLU A 114 -12.26 0.85 13.64
N LYS A 115 -12.63 2.13 13.61
CA LYS A 115 -14.00 2.52 13.89
C LYS A 115 -14.96 1.99 12.84
N ALA A 116 -14.50 1.88 11.60
CA ALA A 116 -15.32 1.38 10.50
C ALA A 116 -15.31 -0.16 10.39
N GLY A 117 -14.56 -0.84 11.25
CA GLY A 117 -14.44 -2.28 11.17
C GLY A 117 -13.51 -2.77 10.09
N PHE A 118 -12.86 -1.87 9.38
CA PHE A 118 -12.01 -2.23 8.26
C PHE A 118 -10.70 -2.87 8.72
N ALA A 119 -10.20 -2.45 9.89
CA ALA A 119 -8.98 -3.03 10.40
C ALA A 119 -9.13 -4.53 10.66
N ASP A 120 -10.30 -4.94 11.13
CA ASP A 120 -10.56 -6.36 11.36
C ASP A 120 -10.80 -7.11 10.05
N GLU A 121 -11.38 -6.43 9.05
CA GLU A 121 -11.58 -7.05 7.75
C GLU A 121 -10.27 -7.38 7.06
N VAL A 122 -9.32 -6.45 7.12
CA VAL A 122 -7.99 -6.67 6.54
C VAL A 122 -7.21 -7.69 7.35
N GLY A 123 -7.41 -7.68 8.64
CA GLY A 123 -6.69 -8.55 9.56
C GLY A 123 -5.57 -7.80 10.25
N ARG A 124 -5.56 -7.87 11.57
CA ARG A 124 -4.57 -7.11 12.35
C ARG A 124 -3.15 -7.53 12.04
N GLU A 125 -2.96 -8.78 11.68
CA GLU A 125 -1.63 -9.29 11.33
C GLU A 125 -1.09 -8.64 10.06
N ASN A 126 -1.97 -8.04 9.27
CA ASN A 126 -1.58 -7.38 8.03
C ASN A 126 -1.39 -5.88 8.17
N PHE A 127 -1.41 -5.39 9.40
CA PHE A 127 -1.03 -4.02 9.71
C PHE A 127 0.36 -4.07 10.29
N CYS A 128 1.34 -3.61 9.53
CA CYS A 128 2.74 -3.71 9.94
C CYS A 128 3.31 -2.33 10.24
N ALA A 129 4.20 -2.27 11.22
CA ALA A 129 4.69 -0.99 11.74
C ALA A 129 5.56 -0.24 10.75
N ASN A 130 6.26 -0.98 9.88
CA ASN A 130 7.18 -0.38 8.93
C ASN A 130 7.33 -1.29 7.73
N ILE A 131 8.14 -0.83 6.76
CA ILE A 131 8.28 -1.58 5.52
C ILE A 131 9.02 -2.90 5.73
N ASP A 132 9.98 -2.95 6.66
CA ASP A 132 10.70 -4.19 6.91
C ASP A 132 9.77 -5.27 7.47
N ALA A 133 8.91 -4.90 8.41
CA ALA A 133 7.93 -5.83 8.96
C ALA A 133 6.93 -6.25 7.89
N SER A 134 6.56 -5.33 7.01
CA SER A 134 5.63 -5.64 5.92
C SER A 134 6.23 -6.64 4.96
N ILE A 135 7.50 -6.46 4.62
CA ILE A 135 8.18 -7.38 3.72
C ILE A 135 8.32 -8.76 4.37
N ALA A 136 8.62 -8.80 5.66
CA ALA A 136 8.71 -10.08 6.37
C ALA A 136 7.36 -10.80 6.35
N ARG A 137 6.27 -10.05 6.56
CA ARG A 137 4.93 -10.62 6.49
C ARG A 137 4.64 -11.15 5.09
N ALA A 138 5.03 -10.39 4.05
CA ALA A 138 4.83 -10.83 2.68
C ALA A 138 5.60 -12.12 2.40
N GLN A 139 6.81 -12.23 2.93
CA GLN A 139 7.58 -13.45 2.77
C GLN A 139 6.87 -14.66 3.38
N GLU A 140 6.30 -14.47 4.56
CA GLU A 140 5.52 -15.55 5.20
C GLU A 140 4.38 -15.99 4.30
N ILE A 141 3.67 -15.04 3.72
CA ILE A 141 2.54 -15.34 2.87
C ILE A 141 2.97 -16.08 1.61
N GLU A 142 4.06 -15.63 0.99
CA GLU A 142 4.53 -16.28 -0.24
C GLU A 142 5.08 -17.66 0.00
N LEU A 143 5.62 -17.93 1.18
CA LEU A 143 6.13 -19.25 1.51
C LEU A 143 5.02 -20.21 1.92
N GLY A 144 3.90 -19.68 2.37
CA GLY A 144 2.76 -20.48 2.78
C GLY A 144 1.83 -20.80 1.63
#